data_9d87c76f863e5802ae09915a38dad5b9
#
_entry.id   9d87c76f863e5802ae09915a38dad5b9
#
_cell.length_a   1.000
_cell.length_b   1.000
_cell.length_c   1.000
_cell.angle_alpha   90.00
_cell.angle_beta   90.00
_cell.angle_gamma   90.00
#
_symmetry.space_group_name_H-M   'P 1'
#
loop_
_entity.id
_entity.type
_entity.pdbx_description
1 polymer ?
#
loop_
_entity_poly.entity_id
_entity_poly.type
_entity_poly.pdbx_seq_one_letter_code
_entity_poly.pdbx_strand_id
1 'polypeptide(L)'
;MKNIIYFFVLILSSMGLFLFFTSNNDLSLSNIPKTASQEDVVAEKKIPDPEKPIDPKADIGPQNKLENPPSVIKAIYSTAWSASSAKKIEYFIDLIKTTEANAVVVDIKDYTGNLSYDNNIELVKKYGAIEVKISKPNALIKKLHDEGIYVIARMAVFQDPALTKARPDLALQSISKNTIWKDYKGISWVDQSSKEVWDYNIAIAKDALNRGFDEVNFDYIRFASDGNMADIKYPFYDAKLQTKRQVMNSFFKYLRENLPGAKLSADLFGYTTIHQDDLGIGQHIDDAMPYFDYIAPMVYPSHYNKGFNGHANPAEFPYDVVYYSMLKADQRLAAFNESTTTIKTVDSKFRPWLQDFDLGADYDAAKIRAQIQAVYDAASTTETGWMLWAPTNIYTKDGLLPK
;
A
#
# COMPACT_ATOMS: atom_id res chain seq x y z
N MET A 1 -24.85 1.01 27.92
CA MET A 1 -23.63 0.21 28.13
C MET A 1 -23.26 -0.34 26.76
N LYS A 2 -22.27 0.27 26.11
CA LYS A 2 -21.83 -0.13 24.76
C LYS A 2 -20.64 -1.08 24.91
N ASN A 3 -20.85 -2.36 24.65
CA ASN A 3 -19.77 -3.34 24.56
C ASN A 3 -19.10 -3.18 23.20
N ILE A 4 -17.91 -2.56 23.18
CA ILE A 4 -17.02 -2.54 22.03
C ILE A 4 -16.22 -3.83 22.09
N ILE A 5 -16.49 -4.75 21.18
CA ILE A 5 -15.77 -6.02 21.06
C ILE A 5 -14.59 -5.77 20.11
N TYR A 6 -13.37 -5.92 20.64
CA TYR A 6 -12.11 -5.80 19.88
C TYR A 6 -11.80 -7.11 19.15
N PHE A 7 -11.42 -7.01 17.88
CA PHE A 7 -11.00 -8.14 17.06
C PHE A 7 -9.46 -8.19 16.93
N PHE A 8 -8.90 -9.33 17.31
CA PHE A 8 -7.50 -9.66 17.08
C PHE A 8 -7.32 -10.26 15.69
N VAL A 9 -6.46 -9.65 14.87
CA VAL A 9 -5.91 -10.29 13.67
C VAL A 9 -4.52 -10.81 14.02
N LEU A 10 -4.41 -12.11 14.23
CA LEU A 10 -3.14 -12.82 14.41
C LEU A 10 -2.55 -13.08 13.01
N ILE A 11 -1.52 -12.33 12.63
CA ILE A 11 -0.65 -12.72 11.51
C ILE A 11 0.65 -13.24 12.15
N LEU A 12 0.87 -14.54 12.05
CA LEU A 12 2.12 -15.19 12.44
C LEU A 12 3.23 -14.78 11.46
N SER A 13 4.18 -13.95 11.92
CA SER A 13 5.44 -13.74 11.23
C SER A 13 6.50 -14.63 11.85
N SER A 14 7.12 -15.50 11.06
CA SER A 14 8.28 -16.32 11.42
C SER A 14 9.47 -15.42 11.77
N MET A 15 9.94 -15.50 13.02
CA MET A 15 11.20 -14.90 13.47
C MET A 15 12.38 -15.73 12.95
N GLY A 16 13.21 -15.13 12.12
CA GLY A 16 14.56 -15.60 11.84
C GLY A 16 15.57 -14.86 12.69
N LEU A 17 16.30 -15.60 13.53
CA LEU A 17 17.40 -15.13 14.38
C LEU A 17 18.65 -14.93 13.53
N PHE A 18 19.24 -13.72 13.51
CA PHE A 18 20.57 -13.48 12.94
C PHE A 18 21.51 -12.83 13.96
N LEU A 19 22.67 -13.49 14.13
CA LEU A 19 23.79 -13.08 14.97
C LEU A 19 24.63 -11.99 14.29
N PHE A 20 25.03 -10.98 15.07
CA PHE A 20 25.94 -9.92 14.67
C PHE A 20 27.39 -10.37 14.71
N PHE A 21 28.15 -10.00 13.68
CA PHE A 21 29.60 -9.87 13.75
C PHE A 21 30.00 -8.44 13.45
N THR A 22 30.73 -7.86 14.40
CA THR A 22 31.39 -6.56 14.29
C THR A 22 32.81 -6.74 13.76
N SER A 23 33.25 -5.86 12.88
CA SER A 23 34.69 -5.64 12.62
C SER A 23 34.94 -4.16 12.33
N ASN A 24 35.74 -3.56 13.21
CA ASN A 24 36.35 -2.24 13.07
C ASN A 24 37.53 -2.31 12.11
N ASN A 25 37.79 -1.23 11.37
CA ASN A 25 39.16 -0.71 11.19
C ASN A 25 39.18 0.72 10.66
N ASP A 26 39.93 1.52 11.39
CA ASP A 26 40.31 2.91 11.17
C ASP A 26 41.44 3.08 10.12
N LEU A 27 41.65 4.37 9.78
CA LEU A 27 42.86 5.06 9.34
C LEU A 27 42.64 5.84 8.00
N SER A 28 42.89 7.06 7.88
CA SER A 28 43.58 8.21 8.38
C SER A 28 43.96 9.12 7.18
N LEU A 29 43.93 10.41 7.47
CA LEU A 29 44.21 11.60 6.66
C LEU A 29 45.57 11.59 5.94
N SER A 30 45.67 12.32 4.78
CA SER A 30 46.50 13.52 4.64
C SER A 30 46.73 13.99 3.20
N ASN A 31 46.61 15.28 3.03
CA ASN A 31 47.40 16.30 2.37
C ASN A 31 47.03 16.83 0.96
N ILE A 32 46.77 18.14 0.98
CA ILE A 32 46.73 19.11 -0.13
C ILE A 32 48.17 19.53 -0.45
N PRO A 33 48.55 20.01 -1.68
CA PRO A 33 48.49 21.44 -1.89
C PRO A 33 48.12 21.95 -3.32
N LYS A 34 47.84 23.26 -3.32
CA LYS A 34 47.51 24.21 -4.40
C LYS A 34 48.62 24.37 -5.46
N THR A 35 48.22 24.74 -6.70
CA THR A 35 48.56 26.07 -7.30
C THR A 35 47.92 26.21 -8.68
N ALA A 36 47.59 27.46 -9.01
CA ALA A 36 46.93 27.92 -10.23
C ALA A 36 47.94 28.24 -11.36
N SER A 37 47.50 28.15 -12.64
CA SER A 37 47.83 29.11 -13.70
C SER A 37 46.78 29.02 -14.82
N GLN A 38 46.32 30.22 -15.25
CA GLN A 38 45.52 30.45 -16.45
C GLN A 38 46.39 30.27 -17.67
N GLU A 39 45.81 29.73 -18.77
CA GLU A 39 45.98 30.22 -20.14
C GLU A 39 45.09 29.45 -21.14
N ASP A 40 44.44 30.25 -21.97
CA ASP A 40 43.98 30.06 -23.35
C ASP A 40 42.87 29.05 -23.71
N VAL A 41 41.75 29.67 -24.06
CA VAL A 41 40.55 29.07 -24.67
C VAL A 41 40.85 28.70 -26.14
N VAL A 42 40.93 27.40 -26.41
CA VAL A 42 40.71 26.83 -27.73
C VAL A 42 39.45 25.95 -27.63
N ALA A 43 38.43 26.30 -28.41
CA ALA A 43 37.19 25.55 -28.48
C ALA A 43 37.43 24.14 -29.06
N GLU A 44 37.66 23.16 -28.19
CA GLU A 44 37.70 21.76 -28.57
C GLU A 44 36.28 21.22 -28.74
N LYS A 45 36.02 20.66 -29.92
CA LYS A 45 34.83 19.86 -30.21
C LYS A 45 34.73 18.74 -29.14
N LYS A 46 33.74 18.82 -28.22
CA LYS A 46 33.48 17.77 -27.25
C LYS A 46 33.20 16.45 -27.98
N ILE A 47 34.16 15.54 -27.94
CA ILE A 47 33.96 14.13 -28.20
C ILE A 47 33.02 13.65 -27.08
N PRO A 48 31.89 12.94 -27.38
CA PRO A 48 31.07 12.40 -26.32
C PRO A 48 31.93 11.51 -25.43
N ASP A 49 31.81 11.72 -24.13
CA ASP A 49 32.48 10.89 -23.11
C ASP A 49 32.12 9.42 -23.41
N PRO A 50 33.10 8.50 -23.41
CA PRO A 50 32.81 7.08 -23.57
C PRO A 50 31.83 6.67 -22.44
N GLU A 51 30.73 6.06 -22.83
CA GLU A 51 29.72 5.55 -21.86
C GLU A 51 30.46 4.83 -20.73
N LYS A 52 30.29 5.33 -19.50
CA LYS A 52 30.87 4.67 -18.33
C LYS A 52 30.39 3.23 -18.33
N PRO A 53 31.29 2.24 -18.09
CA PRO A 53 30.88 0.85 -17.99
C PRO A 53 29.70 0.74 -17.01
N ILE A 54 28.58 0.19 -17.48
CA ILE A 54 27.39 -0.03 -16.64
C ILE A 54 27.81 -0.97 -15.52
N ASP A 55 27.74 -0.52 -14.28
CA ASP A 55 27.96 -1.39 -13.13
C ASP A 55 26.88 -2.51 -13.18
N PRO A 56 27.27 -3.78 -13.33
CA PRO A 56 26.30 -4.87 -13.40
C PRO A 56 25.45 -5.02 -12.13
N LYS A 57 25.85 -4.33 -11.04
CA LYS A 57 25.07 -4.24 -9.80
C LYS A 57 24.09 -3.08 -9.78
N ALA A 58 24.27 -2.06 -10.61
CA ALA A 58 23.35 -0.93 -10.70
C ALA A 58 21.99 -1.34 -11.28
N ASP A 59 20.93 -0.64 -10.85
CA ASP A 59 19.61 -0.76 -11.49
C ASP A 59 19.62 -0.05 -12.86
N ILE A 60 18.68 -0.39 -13.71
CA ILE A 60 18.44 0.30 -14.97
C ILE A 60 17.73 1.65 -14.72
N GLY A 61 17.61 2.48 -15.75
CA GLY A 61 16.85 3.74 -15.65
C GLY A 61 15.36 3.52 -15.34
N PRO A 62 14.65 4.59 -14.93
CA PRO A 62 13.21 4.56 -14.76
C PRO A 62 12.48 4.07 -16.01
N GLN A 63 11.36 3.41 -15.82
CA GLN A 63 10.54 2.82 -16.88
C GLN A 63 9.33 3.72 -17.19
N ASN A 64 8.80 3.61 -18.39
CA ASN A 64 7.46 4.13 -18.68
C ASN A 64 6.41 3.23 -18.02
N LYS A 65 5.22 3.79 -17.81
CA LYS A 65 4.05 2.99 -17.43
C LYS A 65 3.70 1.99 -18.53
N LEU A 66 2.97 0.94 -18.16
CA LEU A 66 2.50 -0.07 -19.10
C LEU A 66 1.73 0.60 -20.25
N GLU A 67 2.16 0.37 -21.48
CA GLU A 67 1.63 1.06 -22.67
C GLU A 67 0.15 0.75 -22.90
N ASN A 68 -0.24 -0.51 -22.72
CA ASN A 68 -1.62 -0.99 -22.89
C ASN A 68 -2.12 -1.60 -21.58
N PRO A 69 -2.48 -0.78 -20.56
CA PRO A 69 -2.95 -1.29 -19.29
C PRO A 69 -4.31 -1.99 -19.46
N PRO A 70 -4.56 -3.09 -18.73
CA PRO A 70 -5.87 -3.74 -18.79
C PRO A 70 -6.97 -2.80 -18.29
N SER A 71 -8.13 -2.86 -18.92
CA SER A 71 -9.30 -2.06 -18.52
C SER A 71 -9.86 -2.47 -17.16
N VAL A 72 -9.70 -3.75 -16.82
CA VAL A 72 -10.10 -4.37 -15.55
C VAL A 72 -8.88 -4.96 -14.88
N ILE A 73 -8.54 -4.48 -13.68
CA ILE A 73 -7.36 -4.91 -12.93
C ILE A 73 -7.72 -6.07 -11.99
N LYS A 74 -7.08 -7.21 -12.19
CA LYS A 74 -7.20 -8.43 -11.39
C LYS A 74 -5.83 -8.77 -10.83
N ALA A 75 -5.56 -8.43 -9.57
CA ALA A 75 -4.22 -8.42 -9.04
C ALA A 75 -3.97 -9.50 -7.99
N ILE A 76 -2.70 -9.87 -7.87
CA ILE A 76 -2.16 -10.63 -6.74
C ILE A 76 -1.20 -9.77 -5.93
N TYR A 77 -1.10 -10.02 -4.63
CA TYR A 77 -0.20 -9.31 -3.72
C TYR A 77 1.19 -9.93 -3.68
N SER A 78 2.22 -9.09 -3.55
CA SER A 78 3.61 -9.50 -3.33
C SER A 78 4.25 -8.68 -2.21
N THR A 79 4.81 -9.36 -1.21
CA THR A 79 5.72 -8.69 -0.29
C THR A 79 6.97 -8.23 -1.03
N ALA A 80 7.69 -7.23 -0.49
CA ALA A 80 8.98 -6.79 -1.04
C ALA A 80 10.01 -7.95 -1.10
N TRP A 81 9.97 -8.88 -0.13
CA TRP A 81 10.82 -10.08 -0.13
C TRP A 81 10.51 -11.03 -1.30
N SER A 82 9.24 -11.26 -1.59
CA SER A 82 8.84 -12.07 -2.73
C SER A 82 9.17 -11.38 -4.05
N ALA A 83 8.96 -10.05 -4.13
CA ALA A 83 9.30 -9.24 -5.30
C ALA A 83 10.82 -9.19 -5.56
N SER A 84 11.67 -9.43 -4.57
CA SER A 84 13.13 -9.51 -4.73
C SER A 84 13.62 -10.88 -5.22
N SER A 85 12.76 -11.90 -5.17
CA SER A 85 13.11 -13.27 -5.53
C SER A 85 12.81 -13.57 -6.99
N ALA A 86 13.83 -13.84 -7.79
CA ALA A 86 13.67 -14.22 -9.20
C ALA A 86 12.70 -15.41 -9.36
N LYS A 87 12.82 -16.43 -8.47
CA LYS A 87 11.93 -17.60 -8.49
C LYS A 87 10.47 -17.24 -8.22
N LYS A 88 10.21 -16.29 -7.30
CA LYS A 88 8.85 -15.84 -7.01
C LYS A 88 8.28 -14.99 -8.14
N ILE A 89 9.09 -14.15 -8.77
CA ILE A 89 8.66 -13.36 -9.93
C ILE A 89 8.31 -14.26 -11.10
N GLU A 90 9.10 -15.31 -11.40
CA GLU A 90 8.72 -16.30 -12.42
C GLU A 90 7.39 -17.00 -12.09
N TYR A 91 7.20 -17.38 -10.83
CA TYR A 91 5.94 -17.96 -10.37
C TYR A 91 4.75 -17.01 -10.56
N PHE A 92 4.89 -15.72 -10.25
CA PHE A 92 3.82 -14.73 -10.46
C PHE A 92 3.53 -14.54 -11.95
N ILE A 93 4.57 -14.47 -12.78
CA ILE A 93 4.43 -14.36 -14.24
C ILE A 93 3.68 -15.58 -14.79
N ASP A 94 4.08 -16.80 -14.40
CA ASP A 94 3.40 -18.04 -14.84
C ASP A 94 1.93 -18.06 -14.39
N LEU A 95 1.66 -17.73 -13.13
CA LEU A 95 0.30 -17.64 -12.59
C LEU A 95 -0.56 -16.66 -13.40
N ILE A 96 -0.06 -15.46 -13.65
CA ILE A 96 -0.77 -14.39 -14.38
C ILE A 96 -0.95 -14.75 -15.86
N LYS A 97 0.04 -15.39 -16.49
CA LYS A 97 -0.06 -15.80 -17.90
C LYS A 97 -1.02 -16.95 -18.14
N THR A 98 -1.27 -17.74 -17.10
CA THR A 98 -2.11 -18.95 -17.20
C THR A 98 -3.48 -18.80 -16.56
N THR A 99 -3.78 -17.62 -15.97
CA THR A 99 -5.05 -17.34 -15.32
C THR A 99 -5.60 -15.97 -15.73
N GLU A 100 -6.81 -15.65 -15.23
CA GLU A 100 -7.46 -14.35 -15.45
C GLU A 100 -6.79 -13.15 -14.73
N ALA A 101 -5.80 -13.38 -13.84
CA ALA A 101 -5.03 -12.31 -13.23
C ALA A 101 -4.18 -11.55 -14.26
N ASN A 102 -3.92 -10.26 -14.01
CA ASN A 102 -3.19 -9.40 -14.96
C ASN A 102 -2.33 -8.31 -14.29
N ALA A 103 -2.23 -8.34 -12.95
CA ALA A 103 -1.52 -7.32 -12.20
C ALA A 103 -0.85 -7.89 -10.95
N VAL A 104 0.18 -7.19 -10.48
CA VAL A 104 0.86 -7.46 -9.21
C VAL A 104 0.88 -6.20 -8.35
N VAL A 105 0.46 -6.33 -7.08
CA VAL A 105 0.62 -5.31 -6.05
C VAL A 105 1.90 -5.61 -5.28
N VAL A 106 2.86 -4.70 -5.30
CA VAL A 106 4.17 -4.85 -4.67
C VAL A 106 4.28 -3.94 -3.46
N ASP A 107 4.59 -4.48 -2.29
CA ASP A 107 4.94 -3.67 -1.13
C ASP A 107 6.25 -2.91 -1.37
N ILE A 108 6.14 -1.59 -1.53
CA ILE A 108 7.31 -0.72 -1.59
C ILE A 108 7.66 -0.14 -0.21
N LYS A 109 6.67 0.06 0.65
CA LYS A 109 6.80 0.49 2.04
C LYS A 109 5.79 -0.28 2.87
N ASP A 110 6.26 -1.24 3.64
CA ASP A 110 5.42 -2.11 4.47
C ASP A 110 5.17 -1.53 5.88
N TYR A 111 4.60 -2.31 6.77
CA TYR A 111 4.28 -1.92 8.15
C TYR A 111 5.50 -1.56 9.00
N THR A 112 6.72 -1.81 8.56
CA THR A 112 7.96 -1.38 9.23
C THR A 112 8.26 0.10 9.00
N GLY A 113 7.62 0.71 7.98
CA GLY A 113 7.87 2.07 7.55
C GLY A 113 9.10 2.24 6.66
N ASN A 114 9.87 1.16 6.44
CA ASN A 114 11.04 1.22 5.58
C ASN A 114 10.65 1.11 4.10
N LEU A 115 11.27 1.96 3.27
CA LEU A 115 11.21 1.83 1.82
C LEU A 115 12.08 0.64 1.38
N SER A 116 11.54 -0.23 0.54
CA SER A 116 12.12 -1.53 0.20
C SER A 116 13.20 -1.47 -0.88
N TYR A 117 13.56 -0.29 -1.38
CA TYR A 117 14.58 -0.09 -2.40
C TYR A 117 15.38 1.20 -2.15
N ASP A 118 16.58 1.30 -2.72
CA ASP A 118 17.38 2.51 -2.68
C ASP A 118 16.77 3.62 -3.57
N ASN A 119 16.83 4.85 -3.08
CA ASN A 119 16.18 6.00 -3.71
C ASN A 119 16.94 7.30 -3.43
N ASN A 120 16.53 8.39 -4.08
CA ASN A 120 17.11 9.72 -3.89
C ASN A 120 16.21 10.68 -3.11
N ILE A 121 15.19 10.17 -2.39
CA ILE A 121 14.32 11.00 -1.55
C ILE A 121 15.12 11.45 -0.33
N GLU A 122 15.40 12.75 -0.24
CA GLU A 122 16.23 13.34 0.80
C GLU A 122 15.74 12.99 2.21
N LEU A 123 14.44 13.11 2.46
CA LEU A 123 13.85 12.82 3.78
C LEU A 123 13.95 11.34 4.15
N VAL A 124 13.77 10.43 3.19
CA VAL A 124 13.90 8.99 3.43
C VAL A 124 15.34 8.64 3.84
N LYS A 125 16.32 9.19 3.13
CA LYS A 125 17.75 9.03 3.48
C LYS A 125 18.08 9.65 4.82
N LYS A 126 17.62 10.89 5.06
CA LYS A 126 17.83 11.61 6.32
C LYS A 126 17.30 10.85 7.53
N TYR A 127 16.16 10.18 7.37
CA TYR A 127 15.52 9.43 8.45
C TYR A 127 16.00 7.97 8.55
N GLY A 128 16.87 7.52 7.63
CA GLY A 128 17.36 6.14 7.61
C GLY A 128 16.23 5.11 7.39
N ALA A 129 15.15 5.52 6.71
CA ALA A 129 13.96 4.70 6.50
C ALA A 129 14.09 3.84 5.22
N ILE A 130 15.23 3.17 5.04
CA ILE A 130 15.52 2.29 3.90
C ILE A 130 15.94 0.92 4.40
N GLU A 131 15.31 -0.11 3.88
CA GLU A 131 15.73 -1.51 4.01
C GLU A 131 15.67 -2.16 2.63
N VAL A 132 16.80 -2.17 1.91
CA VAL A 132 16.84 -2.65 0.53
C VAL A 132 16.53 -4.13 0.46
N LYS A 133 15.30 -4.45 0.07
CA LYS A 133 14.81 -5.80 -0.26
C LYS A 133 14.82 -5.99 -1.78
N ILE A 134 14.33 -5.01 -2.52
CA ILE A 134 14.29 -4.98 -4.00
C ILE A 134 15.50 -4.18 -4.49
N SER A 135 16.58 -4.85 -4.85
CA SER A 135 17.83 -4.19 -5.25
C SER A 135 17.73 -3.47 -6.60
N LYS A 136 16.85 -3.92 -7.49
CA LYS A 136 16.66 -3.40 -8.85
C LYS A 136 15.17 -3.18 -9.16
N PRO A 137 14.51 -2.18 -8.55
CA PRO A 137 13.08 -1.94 -8.73
C PRO A 137 12.71 -1.59 -10.19
N ASN A 138 13.54 -0.82 -10.91
CA ASN A 138 13.23 -0.48 -12.29
C ASN A 138 13.32 -1.70 -13.22
N ALA A 139 14.31 -2.58 -12.99
CA ALA A 139 14.42 -3.83 -13.74
C ALA A 139 13.26 -4.80 -13.44
N LEU A 140 12.76 -4.82 -12.19
CA LEU A 140 11.57 -5.57 -11.81
C LEU A 140 10.34 -5.06 -12.57
N ILE A 141 10.10 -3.74 -12.58
CA ILE A 141 8.99 -3.11 -13.31
C ILE A 141 9.09 -3.47 -14.80
N LYS A 142 10.27 -3.27 -15.40
CA LYS A 142 10.49 -3.62 -16.82
C LYS A 142 10.12 -5.07 -17.09
N LYS A 143 10.62 -6.00 -16.27
CA LYS A 143 10.35 -7.44 -16.47
C LYS A 143 8.86 -7.77 -16.43
N LEU A 144 8.09 -7.16 -15.52
CA LEU A 144 6.66 -7.34 -15.43
C LEU A 144 5.92 -6.69 -16.61
N HIS A 145 6.31 -5.49 -17.02
CA HIS A 145 5.77 -4.78 -18.17
C HIS A 145 6.05 -5.49 -19.50
N ASP A 146 7.24 -6.09 -19.67
CA ASP A 146 7.57 -6.89 -20.86
C ASP A 146 6.63 -8.11 -21.02
N GLU A 147 6.02 -8.59 -19.92
CA GLU A 147 5.01 -9.65 -19.90
C GLU A 147 3.57 -9.12 -19.93
N GLY A 148 3.38 -7.79 -20.09
CA GLY A 148 2.07 -7.14 -20.12
C GLY A 148 1.36 -7.08 -18.76
N ILE A 149 2.11 -7.14 -17.64
CA ILE A 149 1.60 -7.19 -16.29
C ILE A 149 1.57 -5.77 -15.70
N TYR A 150 0.40 -5.33 -15.21
CA TYR A 150 0.21 -4.06 -14.53
C TYR A 150 0.82 -4.10 -13.12
N VAL A 151 1.58 -3.07 -12.74
CA VAL A 151 2.35 -3.08 -11.48
C VAL A 151 1.91 -1.94 -10.55
N ILE A 152 1.42 -2.32 -9.37
CA ILE A 152 0.88 -1.42 -8.36
C ILE A 152 1.88 -1.31 -7.21
N ALA A 153 2.28 -0.09 -6.84
CA ALA A 153 3.10 0.18 -5.66
C ALA A 153 2.22 0.34 -4.43
N ARG A 154 2.29 -0.60 -3.47
CA ARG A 154 1.56 -0.47 -2.19
C ARG A 154 2.45 0.11 -1.11
N MET A 155 1.90 1.05 -0.35
CA MET A 155 2.61 1.70 0.75
C MET A 155 1.72 1.89 2.00
N ALA A 156 2.27 1.52 3.17
CA ALA A 156 1.69 1.84 4.47
C ALA A 156 1.96 3.33 4.79
N VAL A 157 0.92 4.07 5.22
CA VAL A 157 1.04 5.53 5.41
C VAL A 157 1.27 5.89 6.87
N PHE A 158 0.27 5.71 7.73
CA PHE A 158 0.33 6.21 9.11
C PHE A 158 0.86 5.19 10.13
N GLN A 159 0.93 3.92 9.79
CA GLN A 159 1.66 2.92 10.56
C GLN A 159 3.12 2.92 10.08
N ASP A 160 4.01 3.60 10.83
CA ASP A 160 5.37 3.90 10.37
C ASP A 160 6.41 3.93 11.50
N PRO A 161 6.88 2.78 11.94
CA PRO A 161 7.93 2.67 12.96
C PRO A 161 9.26 3.33 12.58
N ALA A 162 9.63 3.32 11.30
CA ALA A 162 10.87 3.94 10.85
C ALA A 162 10.82 5.46 11.04
N LEU A 163 9.71 6.10 10.60
CA LEU A 163 9.52 7.53 10.75
C LEU A 163 9.36 7.93 12.22
N THR A 164 8.60 7.19 13.02
CA THR A 164 8.43 7.49 14.45
C THR A 164 9.73 7.39 15.24
N LYS A 165 10.64 6.48 14.83
CA LYS A 165 11.98 6.37 15.42
C LYS A 165 12.85 7.57 15.07
N ALA A 166 12.82 8.03 13.83
CA ALA A 166 13.61 9.16 13.36
C ALA A 166 13.04 10.52 13.81
N ARG A 167 11.71 10.62 13.93
CA ARG A 167 10.92 11.81 14.26
C ARG A 167 9.89 11.49 15.35
N PRO A 168 10.35 11.32 16.61
CA PRO A 168 9.45 11.06 17.74
C PRO A 168 8.40 12.14 17.97
N ASP A 169 8.67 13.35 17.53
CA ASP A 169 7.77 14.52 17.60
C ASP A 169 6.54 14.37 16.66
N LEU A 170 6.63 13.55 15.62
CA LEU A 170 5.52 13.21 14.72
C LEU A 170 4.73 11.98 15.19
N ALA A 171 5.25 11.23 16.15
CA ALA A 171 4.68 9.96 16.63
C ALA A 171 3.54 10.18 17.63
N LEU A 172 2.55 9.29 17.60
CA LEU A 172 1.58 9.18 18.69
C LEU A 172 2.32 8.89 20.01
N GLN A 173 1.92 9.56 21.08
CA GLN A 173 2.55 9.47 22.40
C GLN A 173 1.67 8.70 23.38
N SER A 174 2.28 7.89 24.25
CA SER A 174 1.59 7.27 25.40
C SER A 174 1.54 8.26 26.56
N ILE A 175 0.31 8.58 27.01
CA ILE A 175 0.07 9.48 28.15
C ILE A 175 0.64 8.85 29.43
N SER A 176 0.38 7.57 29.66
CA SER A 176 0.74 6.88 30.89
C SER A 176 2.23 6.58 31.02
N LYS A 177 2.93 6.36 29.87
CA LYS A 177 4.34 5.95 29.84
C LYS A 177 5.30 7.07 29.46
N ASN A 178 4.76 8.18 28.94
CA ASN A 178 5.57 9.29 28.39
C ASN A 178 6.62 8.81 27.35
N THR A 179 6.20 7.91 26.46
CA THR A 179 7.00 7.33 25.38
C THR A 179 6.16 7.29 24.09
N ILE A 180 6.78 6.92 22.97
CA ILE A 180 6.04 6.66 21.73
C ILE A 180 4.99 5.56 22.00
N TRP A 181 3.73 5.88 21.65
CA TRP A 181 2.63 4.91 21.75
C TRP A 181 2.77 3.80 20.73
N LYS A 182 2.37 2.59 21.13
CA LYS A 182 2.38 1.40 20.29
C LYS A 182 1.07 0.65 20.41
N ASP A 183 0.63 0.08 19.30
CA ASP A 183 -0.49 -0.84 19.26
C ASP A 183 -0.18 -2.17 19.97
N TYR A 184 -1.15 -3.10 20.01
CA TYR A 184 -0.94 -4.40 20.68
C TYR A 184 0.13 -5.29 20.02
N LYS A 185 0.48 -5.00 18.75
CA LYS A 185 1.58 -5.69 18.04
C LYS A 185 2.94 -5.04 18.30
N GLY A 186 2.98 -3.96 19.07
CA GLY A 186 4.20 -3.20 19.34
C GLY A 186 4.61 -2.26 18.22
N ILE A 187 3.72 -1.98 17.26
CA ILE A 187 3.98 -1.12 16.11
C ILE A 187 3.60 0.32 16.46
N SER A 188 4.45 1.26 16.11
CA SER A 188 4.22 2.68 16.34
C SER A 188 3.59 3.38 15.13
N TRP A 189 2.89 4.46 15.41
CA TRP A 189 2.10 5.23 14.45
C TRP A 189 2.48 6.69 14.50
N VAL A 190 2.44 7.35 13.36
CA VAL A 190 2.57 8.81 13.24
C VAL A 190 1.20 9.48 13.35
N ASP A 191 1.17 10.77 13.70
CA ASP A 191 -0.09 11.55 13.78
C ASP A 191 -0.65 11.81 12.38
N GLN A 192 -1.90 11.44 12.19
CA GLN A 192 -2.62 11.53 10.92
C GLN A 192 -2.90 12.98 10.49
N SER A 193 -2.83 13.93 11.40
CA SER A 193 -3.04 15.38 11.13
C SER A 193 -1.76 16.11 10.72
N SER A 194 -0.60 15.45 10.75
CA SER A 194 0.67 16.07 10.42
C SER A 194 0.85 16.21 8.90
N LYS A 195 0.88 17.45 8.41
CA LYS A 195 1.17 17.70 6.98
C LYS A 195 2.58 17.25 6.57
N GLU A 196 3.54 17.28 7.48
CA GLU A 196 4.89 16.81 7.23
C GLU A 196 4.90 15.28 6.94
N VAL A 197 4.05 14.51 7.63
CA VAL A 197 3.83 13.09 7.34
C VAL A 197 3.18 12.91 5.98
N TRP A 198 2.23 13.78 5.61
CA TRP A 198 1.59 13.73 4.29
C TRP A 198 2.61 13.97 3.17
N ASP A 199 3.43 15.03 3.30
CA ASP A 199 4.46 15.40 2.32
C ASP A 199 5.52 14.30 2.18
N TYR A 200 5.93 13.66 3.29
CA TYR A 200 6.84 12.53 3.29
C TYR A 200 6.31 11.35 2.45
N ASN A 201 5.05 10.96 2.66
CA ASN A 201 4.46 9.85 1.91
C ASN A 201 4.18 10.23 0.44
N ILE A 202 3.85 11.49 0.14
CA ILE A 202 3.73 11.99 -1.25
C ILE A 202 5.06 11.95 -1.97
N ALA A 203 6.18 12.25 -1.32
CA ALA A 203 7.50 12.14 -1.93
C ALA A 203 7.82 10.69 -2.32
N ILE A 204 7.48 9.72 -1.49
CA ILE A 204 7.63 8.29 -1.79
C ILE A 204 6.73 7.87 -2.96
N ALA A 205 5.46 8.28 -2.96
CA ALA A 205 4.53 8.00 -4.03
C ALA A 205 5.02 8.57 -5.39
N LYS A 206 5.56 9.80 -5.39
CA LYS A 206 6.16 10.41 -6.59
C LYS A 206 7.36 9.63 -7.11
N ASP A 207 8.24 9.16 -6.22
CA ASP A 207 9.38 8.32 -6.62
C ASP A 207 8.91 7.02 -7.27
N ALA A 208 7.92 6.34 -6.69
CA ALA A 208 7.37 5.12 -7.26
C ALA A 208 6.77 5.36 -8.66
N LEU A 209 5.96 6.41 -8.83
CA LEU A 209 5.39 6.78 -10.13
C LEU A 209 6.47 7.13 -11.17
N ASN A 210 7.52 7.83 -10.75
CA ASN A 210 8.64 8.19 -11.62
C ASN A 210 9.48 6.98 -12.03
N ARG A 211 9.48 5.90 -11.24
CA ARG A 211 10.13 4.63 -11.60
C ARG A 211 9.37 3.82 -12.64
N GLY A 212 8.09 4.12 -12.83
CA GLY A 212 7.24 3.45 -13.80
C GLY A 212 6.16 2.54 -13.20
N PHE A 213 5.97 2.53 -11.86
CA PHE A 213 4.77 1.91 -11.30
C PHE A 213 3.52 2.54 -11.91
N ASP A 214 2.57 1.71 -12.33
CA ASP A 214 1.36 2.18 -13.02
C ASP A 214 0.40 2.91 -12.08
N GLU A 215 0.40 2.50 -10.81
CA GLU A 215 -0.52 2.95 -9.78
C GLU A 215 0.16 2.98 -8.40
N VAL A 216 -0.30 3.86 -7.50
CA VAL A 216 0.04 3.83 -6.08
C VAL A 216 -1.19 3.45 -5.27
N ASN A 217 -1.05 2.41 -4.47
CA ASN A 217 -2.04 1.91 -3.52
C ASN A 217 -1.65 2.34 -2.11
N PHE A 218 -2.54 3.04 -1.42
CA PHE A 218 -2.33 3.56 -0.07
C PHE A 218 -3.07 2.71 0.95
N ASP A 219 -2.33 2.10 1.85
CA ASP A 219 -2.87 1.36 3.00
C ASP A 219 -2.52 2.06 4.32
N TYR A 220 -3.17 1.64 5.41
CA TYR A 220 -3.06 2.28 6.72
C TYR A 220 -3.37 3.78 6.69
N ILE A 221 -4.25 4.20 5.80
CA ILE A 221 -4.79 5.57 5.69
C ILE A 221 -5.96 5.76 6.65
N ARG A 222 -5.67 5.67 7.94
CA ARG A 222 -6.64 5.67 9.03
C ARG A 222 -5.98 6.00 10.37
N PHE A 223 -6.78 6.35 11.35
CA PHE A 223 -6.35 6.37 12.73
C PHE A 223 -6.13 4.94 13.27
N ALA A 224 -5.32 4.82 14.33
CA ALA A 224 -5.10 3.54 14.97
C ALA A 224 -6.44 2.94 15.48
N SER A 225 -6.57 1.62 15.40
CA SER A 225 -7.79 0.88 15.76
C SER A 225 -7.58 -0.20 16.82
N ASP A 226 -6.35 -0.54 17.14
CA ASP A 226 -6.00 -1.52 18.16
C ASP A 226 -4.92 -0.97 19.11
N GLY A 227 -4.90 -1.45 20.34
CA GLY A 227 -4.06 -0.91 21.40
C GLY A 227 -4.88 -0.21 22.49
N ASN A 228 -4.21 0.42 23.45
CA ASN A 228 -4.88 1.26 24.45
C ASN A 228 -5.17 2.65 23.86
N MET A 229 -6.30 2.79 23.16
CA MET A 229 -6.71 4.03 22.49
C MET A 229 -6.84 5.21 23.46
N ALA A 230 -7.25 4.97 24.72
CA ALA A 230 -7.41 6.01 25.73
C ALA A 230 -6.06 6.57 26.20
N ASP A 231 -4.97 5.87 25.93
CA ASP A 231 -3.60 6.28 26.29
C ASP A 231 -2.89 7.09 25.18
N ILE A 232 -3.58 7.39 24.09
CA ILE A 232 -2.99 8.13 22.98
C ILE A 232 -3.07 9.64 23.23
N LYS A 233 -1.93 10.30 23.18
CA LYS A 233 -1.80 11.74 23.00
C LYS A 233 -1.33 12.01 21.55
N TYR A 234 -2.15 12.76 20.84
CA TYR A 234 -1.84 13.19 19.47
C TYR A 234 -1.05 14.52 19.53
N PRO A 235 0.11 14.62 18.85
CA PRO A 235 0.86 15.89 18.78
C PRO A 235 0.15 17.00 17.99
N PHE A 236 -0.59 16.61 16.93
CA PHE A 236 -1.21 17.54 15.98
C PHE A 236 -2.73 17.44 15.91
N TYR A 237 -3.30 16.25 16.08
CA TYR A 237 -4.75 16.07 16.03
C TYR A 237 -5.41 16.62 17.28
N ASP A 238 -6.37 17.54 17.09
CA ASP A 238 -7.24 18.04 18.15
C ASP A 238 -8.72 17.77 17.80
N ALA A 239 -9.35 16.91 18.58
CA ALA A 239 -10.76 16.53 18.40
C ALA A 239 -11.75 17.70 18.65
N LYS A 240 -11.30 18.82 19.24
CA LYS A 240 -12.12 20.02 19.38
C LYS A 240 -12.17 20.85 18.11
N LEU A 241 -11.17 20.73 17.23
CA LEU A 241 -11.05 21.49 15.98
C LEU A 241 -11.61 20.73 14.79
N GLN A 242 -11.42 19.41 14.74
CA GLN A 242 -11.82 18.57 13.60
C GLN A 242 -12.05 17.12 14.03
N THR A 243 -12.94 16.43 13.32
CA THR A 243 -13.16 15.00 13.50
C THR A 243 -12.09 14.18 12.77
N LYS A 244 -11.90 12.91 13.17
CA LYS A 244 -11.01 11.98 12.46
C LYS A 244 -11.40 11.85 10.97
N ARG A 245 -12.69 11.79 10.67
CA ARG A 245 -13.23 11.78 9.31
C ARG A 245 -12.78 13.02 8.51
N GLN A 246 -12.87 14.22 9.09
CA GLN A 246 -12.43 15.45 8.42
C GLN A 246 -10.92 15.44 8.13
N VAL A 247 -10.10 14.89 9.04
CA VAL A 247 -8.66 14.71 8.80
C VAL A 247 -8.42 13.80 7.61
N MET A 248 -9.07 12.63 7.58
CA MET A 248 -8.88 11.68 6.48
C MET A 248 -9.37 12.21 5.15
N ASN A 249 -10.53 12.86 5.10
CA ASN A 249 -11.03 13.54 3.89
C ASN A 249 -10.01 14.59 3.39
N SER A 250 -9.47 15.41 4.30
CA SER A 250 -8.44 16.41 3.96
C SER A 250 -7.17 15.76 3.42
N PHE A 251 -6.75 14.64 3.98
CA PHE A 251 -5.62 13.87 3.49
C PHE A 251 -5.88 13.28 2.09
N PHE A 252 -7.04 12.67 1.85
CA PHE A 252 -7.42 12.13 0.53
C PHE A 252 -7.40 13.21 -0.55
N LYS A 253 -8.00 14.37 -0.24
CA LYS A 253 -7.96 15.54 -1.12
C LYS A 253 -6.52 15.96 -1.39
N TYR A 254 -5.69 16.07 -0.34
CA TYR A 254 -4.30 16.49 -0.45
C TYR A 254 -3.46 15.51 -1.29
N LEU A 255 -3.67 14.20 -1.17
CA LEU A 255 -3.06 13.20 -2.05
C LEU A 255 -3.39 13.48 -3.51
N ARG A 256 -4.67 13.64 -3.85
CA ARG A 256 -5.11 13.88 -5.23
C ARG A 256 -4.53 15.17 -5.80
N GLU A 257 -4.51 16.25 -5.02
CA GLU A 257 -3.98 17.55 -5.44
C GLU A 257 -2.46 17.51 -5.72
N ASN A 258 -1.72 16.71 -4.95
CA ASN A 258 -0.26 16.59 -5.08
C ASN A 258 0.22 15.48 -6.02
N LEU A 259 -0.68 14.61 -6.46
CA LEU A 259 -0.44 13.51 -7.42
C LEU A 259 -1.42 13.61 -8.61
N PRO A 260 -1.46 14.76 -9.32
CA PRO A 260 -2.40 14.97 -10.41
C PRO A 260 -2.13 13.98 -11.56
N GLY A 261 -3.20 13.40 -12.12
CA GLY A 261 -3.13 12.46 -13.24
C GLY A 261 -2.57 11.07 -12.91
N ALA A 262 -2.10 10.84 -11.68
CA ALA A 262 -1.68 9.52 -11.23
C ALA A 262 -2.90 8.61 -11.00
N LYS A 263 -2.75 7.29 -11.24
CA LYS A 263 -3.69 6.29 -10.78
C LYS A 263 -3.44 6.02 -9.30
N LEU A 264 -4.48 6.24 -8.47
CA LEU A 264 -4.42 6.10 -7.01
C LEU A 264 -5.50 5.15 -6.55
N SER A 265 -5.15 4.28 -5.60
CA SER A 265 -6.12 3.42 -4.91
C SER A 265 -5.97 3.50 -3.38
N ALA A 266 -7.08 3.26 -2.69
CA ALA A 266 -7.20 3.37 -1.25
C ALA A 266 -7.66 2.06 -0.62
N ASP A 267 -6.86 1.49 0.28
CA ASP A 267 -7.28 0.35 1.09
C ASP A 267 -8.11 0.83 2.28
N LEU A 268 -9.35 0.40 2.32
CA LEU A 268 -10.28 0.72 3.39
C LEU A 268 -10.76 -0.55 4.10
N PHE A 269 -11.14 -0.44 5.35
CA PHE A 269 -11.78 -1.57 6.05
C PHE A 269 -13.05 -2.00 5.31
N GLY A 270 -13.27 -3.31 5.19
CA GLY A 270 -14.46 -3.87 4.54
C GLY A 270 -15.76 -3.35 5.15
N TYR A 271 -15.79 -3.10 6.45
CA TYR A 271 -16.95 -2.51 7.14
C TYR A 271 -17.32 -1.10 6.65
N THR A 272 -16.43 -0.37 6.00
CA THR A 272 -16.75 0.95 5.41
C THR A 272 -17.81 0.87 4.32
N THR A 273 -17.98 -0.29 3.69
CA THR A 273 -19.00 -0.51 2.65
C THR A 273 -20.42 -0.46 3.21
N ILE A 274 -20.60 -0.86 4.48
CA ILE A 274 -21.91 -1.03 5.12
C ILE A 274 -22.20 -0.03 6.24
N HIS A 275 -21.17 0.52 6.87
CA HIS A 275 -21.34 1.52 7.94
C HIS A 275 -21.48 2.93 7.39
N GLN A 276 -22.31 3.75 8.06
CA GLN A 276 -22.53 5.16 7.73
C GLN A 276 -21.67 6.11 8.57
N ASP A 277 -20.92 5.57 9.53
CA ASP A 277 -19.96 6.30 10.33
C ASP A 277 -18.52 6.07 9.83
N ASP A 278 -17.54 6.71 10.45
CA ASP A 278 -16.12 6.61 10.11
C ASP A 278 -15.41 5.45 10.84
N LEU A 279 -16.15 4.50 11.40
CA LEU A 279 -15.68 3.38 12.24
C LEU A 279 -14.81 3.84 13.43
N GLY A 280 -14.84 5.11 13.79
CA GLY A 280 -13.97 5.71 14.81
C GLY A 280 -12.50 5.81 14.41
N ILE A 281 -12.18 5.54 13.15
CA ILE A 281 -10.83 5.55 12.58
C ILE A 281 -10.63 6.56 11.45
N GLY A 282 -11.67 7.35 11.16
CA GLY A 282 -11.65 8.38 10.12
C GLY A 282 -11.93 7.84 8.71
N GLN A 283 -12.08 6.53 8.52
CA GLN A 283 -12.39 5.97 7.20
C GLN A 283 -13.90 6.03 6.92
N HIS A 284 -14.27 6.79 5.89
CA HIS A 284 -15.62 6.84 5.35
C HIS A 284 -15.54 6.69 3.83
N ILE A 285 -16.22 5.68 3.28
CA ILE A 285 -16.04 5.29 1.89
C ILE A 285 -16.43 6.40 0.92
N ASP A 286 -17.49 7.17 1.21
CA ASP A 286 -17.95 8.27 0.35
C ASP A 286 -16.92 9.39 0.26
N ASP A 287 -16.11 9.61 1.32
CA ASP A 287 -15.07 10.63 1.34
C ASP A 287 -13.86 10.25 0.44
N ALA A 288 -13.69 8.95 0.14
CA ALA A 288 -12.65 8.47 -0.76
C ALA A 288 -13.04 8.57 -2.25
N MET A 289 -14.34 8.45 -2.56
CA MET A 289 -14.85 8.41 -3.93
C MET A 289 -14.36 9.58 -4.82
N PRO A 290 -14.29 10.85 -4.36
CA PRO A 290 -13.85 11.96 -5.21
C PRO A 290 -12.36 11.98 -5.53
N TYR A 291 -11.53 11.23 -4.78
CA TYR A 291 -10.07 11.41 -4.78
C TYR A 291 -9.30 10.21 -5.30
N PHE A 292 -9.88 9.02 -5.33
CA PHE A 292 -9.22 7.80 -5.78
C PHE A 292 -9.85 7.24 -7.06
N ASP A 293 -9.01 6.69 -7.94
CA ASP A 293 -9.47 5.97 -9.13
C ASP A 293 -10.07 4.61 -8.74
N TYR A 294 -9.49 3.97 -7.71
CA TYR A 294 -9.98 2.71 -7.17
C TYR A 294 -10.11 2.79 -5.66
N ILE A 295 -11.20 2.26 -5.14
CA ILE A 295 -11.41 2.02 -3.72
C ILE A 295 -11.34 0.52 -3.50
N ALA A 296 -10.48 0.11 -2.59
CA ALA A 296 -10.16 -1.29 -2.32
C ALA A 296 -10.58 -1.69 -0.90
N PRO A 297 -11.89 -1.97 -0.69
CA PRO A 297 -12.33 -2.45 0.61
C PRO A 297 -11.77 -3.85 0.89
N MET A 298 -11.24 -4.04 2.09
CA MET A 298 -10.70 -5.32 2.57
C MET A 298 -11.83 -6.20 3.07
N VAL A 299 -12.50 -6.90 2.15
CA VAL A 299 -13.71 -7.69 2.46
C VAL A 299 -13.37 -9.15 2.78
N TYR A 300 -12.35 -9.37 3.60
CA TYR A 300 -11.95 -10.70 4.05
C TYR A 300 -13.03 -11.33 4.94
N PRO A 301 -13.69 -12.43 4.56
CA PRO A 301 -14.80 -12.96 5.34
C PRO A 301 -14.45 -13.35 6.78
N SER A 302 -13.20 -13.78 7.02
CA SER A 302 -12.72 -14.09 8.36
C SER A 302 -12.61 -12.88 9.30
N HIS A 303 -12.65 -11.65 8.76
CA HIS A 303 -12.54 -10.41 9.52
C HIS A 303 -13.91 -9.81 9.90
N TYR A 304 -15.00 -10.46 9.50
CA TYR A 304 -16.33 -10.03 9.87
C TYR A 304 -16.77 -10.69 11.19
N ASN A 305 -17.55 -9.97 11.97
CA ASN A 305 -18.03 -10.42 13.28
C ASN A 305 -18.92 -11.66 13.15
N LYS A 306 -18.85 -12.56 14.13
CA LYS A 306 -19.81 -13.65 14.27
C LYS A 306 -21.24 -13.11 14.23
N GLY A 307 -22.10 -13.76 13.47
CA GLY A 307 -23.46 -13.30 13.23
C GLY A 307 -23.62 -12.34 12.04
N PHE A 308 -22.54 -11.93 11.39
CA PHE A 308 -22.63 -11.07 10.22
C PHE A 308 -23.44 -11.75 9.10
N ASN A 309 -24.42 -11.01 8.56
CA ASN A 309 -25.37 -11.49 7.55
C ASN A 309 -26.06 -12.81 7.92
N GLY A 310 -26.27 -13.05 9.23
CA GLY A 310 -26.90 -14.26 9.77
C GLY A 310 -25.96 -15.47 9.96
N HIS A 311 -24.68 -15.37 9.59
CA HIS A 311 -23.74 -16.47 9.67
C HIS A 311 -22.99 -16.51 11.01
N ALA A 312 -23.06 -17.64 11.72
CA ALA A 312 -22.33 -17.84 12.98
C ALA A 312 -20.81 -17.75 12.78
N ASN A 313 -20.30 -18.22 11.64
CA ASN A 313 -18.91 -18.06 11.19
C ASN A 313 -18.89 -17.51 9.76
N PRO A 314 -18.73 -16.19 9.55
CA PRO A 314 -18.72 -15.59 8.21
C PRO A 314 -17.63 -16.15 7.28
N ALA A 315 -16.50 -16.63 7.82
CA ALA A 315 -15.40 -17.19 7.02
C ALA A 315 -15.83 -18.41 6.18
N GLU A 316 -16.86 -19.15 6.61
CA GLU A 316 -17.40 -20.29 5.87
C GLU A 316 -18.34 -19.89 4.72
N PHE A 317 -18.75 -18.63 4.65
CA PHE A 317 -19.71 -18.09 3.69
C PHE A 317 -19.11 -16.93 2.87
N PRO A 318 -17.99 -17.17 2.16
CA PRO A 318 -17.26 -16.09 1.51
C PRO A 318 -18.05 -15.38 0.41
N TYR A 319 -18.91 -16.11 -0.32
CA TYR A 319 -19.79 -15.49 -1.31
C TYR A 319 -20.73 -14.46 -0.67
N ASP A 320 -21.47 -14.85 0.38
CA ASP A 320 -22.48 -13.99 1.00
C ASP A 320 -21.88 -12.73 1.62
N VAL A 321 -20.72 -12.87 2.26
CA VAL A 321 -20.01 -11.74 2.89
C VAL A 321 -19.52 -10.75 1.84
N VAL A 322 -18.88 -11.24 0.79
CA VAL A 322 -18.34 -10.38 -0.28
C VAL A 322 -19.46 -9.76 -1.10
N TYR A 323 -20.46 -10.55 -1.49
CA TYR A 323 -21.61 -10.07 -2.24
C TYR A 323 -22.33 -8.93 -1.50
N TYR A 324 -22.68 -9.16 -0.22
CA TYR A 324 -23.39 -8.16 0.57
C TYR A 324 -22.56 -6.86 0.71
N SER A 325 -21.27 -6.99 1.01
CA SER A 325 -20.38 -5.83 1.18
C SER A 325 -20.24 -5.03 -0.11
N MET A 326 -20.04 -5.71 -1.24
CA MET A 326 -19.84 -5.05 -2.53
C MET A 326 -21.14 -4.47 -3.08
N LEU A 327 -22.26 -5.16 -2.93
CA LEU A 327 -23.58 -4.61 -3.28
C LEU A 327 -23.87 -3.30 -2.53
N LYS A 328 -23.53 -3.25 -1.23
CA LYS A 328 -23.68 -2.02 -0.44
C LYS A 328 -22.74 -0.91 -0.90
N ALA A 329 -21.51 -1.24 -1.27
CA ALA A 329 -20.57 -0.27 -1.84
C ALA A 329 -21.11 0.34 -3.15
N ASP A 330 -21.59 -0.49 -4.08
CA ASP A 330 -22.14 -0.03 -5.36
C ASP A 330 -23.41 0.81 -5.19
N GLN A 331 -24.30 0.41 -4.28
CA GLN A 331 -25.47 1.22 -3.92
C GLN A 331 -25.08 2.61 -3.38
N ARG A 332 -24.01 2.70 -2.59
CA ARG A 332 -23.50 3.98 -2.06
C ARG A 332 -22.89 4.84 -3.15
N LEU A 333 -22.12 4.25 -4.09
CA LEU A 333 -21.57 5.01 -5.23
C LEU A 333 -22.66 5.56 -6.12
N ALA A 334 -23.70 4.77 -6.42
CA ALA A 334 -24.86 5.22 -7.17
C ALA A 334 -25.56 6.41 -6.47
N ALA A 335 -25.88 6.27 -5.18
CA ALA A 335 -26.50 7.33 -4.39
C ALA A 335 -25.61 8.59 -4.29
N PHE A 336 -24.28 8.42 -4.17
CA PHE A 336 -23.33 9.53 -4.18
C PHE A 336 -23.41 10.29 -5.49
N ASN A 337 -23.36 9.60 -6.63
CA ASN A 337 -23.43 10.21 -7.95
C ASN A 337 -24.80 10.89 -8.23
N GLU A 338 -25.90 10.33 -7.72
CA GLU A 338 -27.24 10.94 -7.83
C GLU A 338 -27.36 12.21 -6.97
N SER A 339 -26.72 12.27 -5.82
CA SER A 339 -26.80 13.41 -4.90
C SER A 339 -25.96 14.61 -5.34
N THR A 340 -24.97 14.41 -6.22
CA THR A 340 -24.03 15.43 -6.67
C THR A 340 -24.52 16.11 -7.97
N THR A 341 -25.53 16.98 -7.86
CA THR A 341 -26.10 17.72 -9.01
C THR A 341 -25.20 18.81 -9.61
N THR A 342 -24.11 19.15 -8.94
CA THR A 342 -23.21 20.26 -9.32
C THR A 342 -21.76 19.86 -9.54
N ILE A 343 -21.37 18.63 -9.24
CA ILE A 343 -20.03 18.11 -9.42
C ILE A 343 -20.08 16.99 -10.48
N LYS A 344 -19.07 16.95 -11.35
CA LYS A 344 -18.86 15.85 -12.30
C LYS A 344 -19.03 14.49 -11.60
N THR A 345 -19.79 13.58 -12.21
CA THR A 345 -19.89 12.19 -11.76
C THR A 345 -18.52 11.63 -11.42
N VAL A 346 -18.44 10.93 -10.31
CA VAL A 346 -17.19 10.32 -9.85
C VAL A 346 -16.98 9.02 -10.61
N ASP A 347 -15.82 8.88 -11.26
CA ASP A 347 -15.44 7.69 -12.02
C ASP A 347 -14.69 6.65 -11.17
N SER A 348 -14.73 6.76 -9.82
CA SER A 348 -14.11 5.82 -8.92
C SER A 348 -14.74 4.43 -9.08
N LYS A 349 -13.89 3.40 -9.05
CA LYS A 349 -14.33 2.01 -9.18
C LYS A 349 -13.96 1.23 -7.92
N PHE A 350 -14.82 0.28 -7.53
CA PHE A 350 -14.47 -0.66 -6.47
C PHE A 350 -13.60 -1.79 -7.02
N ARG A 351 -12.56 -2.13 -6.25
CA ARG A 351 -11.65 -3.23 -6.53
C ARG A 351 -11.23 -3.87 -5.20
N PRO A 352 -12.10 -4.73 -4.61
CA PRO A 352 -11.91 -5.24 -3.28
C PRO A 352 -10.68 -6.15 -3.14
N TRP A 353 -10.12 -6.15 -1.94
CA TRP A 353 -9.22 -7.21 -1.50
C TRP A 353 -10.01 -8.43 -1.05
N LEU A 354 -9.68 -9.58 -1.61
CA LEU A 354 -10.27 -10.89 -1.32
C LEU A 354 -9.28 -11.78 -0.58
N GLN A 355 -9.79 -12.70 0.22
CA GLN A 355 -9.00 -13.58 1.06
C GLN A 355 -8.52 -14.82 0.30
N ASP A 356 -7.19 -15.06 0.27
CA ASP A 356 -6.56 -16.30 -0.19
C ASP A 356 -5.59 -16.79 0.89
N PHE A 357 -6.14 -17.04 2.09
CA PHE A 357 -5.42 -17.56 3.26
C PHE A 357 -6.39 -18.19 4.26
N ASP A 358 -5.92 -19.21 4.97
CA ASP A 358 -6.71 -19.90 5.99
C ASP A 358 -6.79 -19.10 7.27
N LEU A 359 -8.00 -18.64 7.60
CA LEU A 359 -8.35 -18.01 8.87
C LEU A 359 -9.85 -18.15 9.09
N GLY A 360 -10.23 -18.82 10.18
CA GLY A 360 -11.63 -19.09 10.50
C GLY A 360 -12.27 -20.19 9.64
N ALA A 361 -11.69 -20.49 8.48
CA ALA A 361 -12.05 -21.57 7.57
C ALA A 361 -10.86 -21.90 6.67
N ASP A 362 -10.83 -23.10 6.07
CA ASP A 362 -9.90 -23.47 5.00
C ASP A 362 -10.35 -22.82 3.69
N TYR A 363 -9.43 -22.13 3.01
CA TYR A 363 -9.71 -21.39 1.76
C TYR A 363 -9.22 -22.15 0.54
N ASP A 364 -10.06 -23.03 0.05
CA ASP A 364 -9.85 -23.81 -1.16
C ASP A 364 -10.24 -23.04 -2.46
N ALA A 365 -10.06 -23.69 -3.59
CA ALA A 365 -10.40 -23.14 -4.90
C ALA A 365 -11.86 -22.71 -5.02
N ALA A 366 -12.78 -23.45 -4.40
CA ALA A 366 -14.20 -23.14 -4.44
C ALA A 366 -14.51 -21.84 -3.68
N LYS A 367 -13.89 -21.63 -2.51
CA LYS A 367 -14.08 -20.40 -1.72
C LYS A 367 -13.44 -19.18 -2.40
N ILE A 368 -12.26 -19.36 -3.06
CA ILE A 368 -11.64 -18.27 -3.84
C ILE A 368 -12.56 -17.90 -5.01
N ARG A 369 -13.03 -18.87 -5.79
CA ARG A 369 -13.95 -18.62 -6.90
C ARG A 369 -15.25 -17.97 -6.45
N ALA A 370 -15.81 -18.42 -5.30
CA ALA A 370 -17.03 -17.86 -4.73
C ALA A 370 -16.90 -16.35 -4.40
N GLN A 371 -15.77 -15.92 -3.84
CA GLN A 371 -15.52 -14.50 -3.58
C GLN A 371 -15.46 -13.68 -4.89
N ILE A 372 -14.72 -14.18 -5.89
CA ILE A 372 -14.59 -13.48 -7.19
C ILE A 372 -15.96 -13.39 -7.87
N GLN A 373 -16.75 -14.49 -7.85
CA GLN A 373 -18.10 -14.48 -8.41
C GLN A 373 -19.03 -13.49 -7.68
N ALA A 374 -18.92 -13.42 -6.36
CA ALA A 374 -19.69 -12.48 -5.56
C ALA A 374 -19.40 -11.00 -5.92
N VAL A 375 -18.16 -10.67 -6.27
CA VAL A 375 -17.81 -9.33 -6.78
C VAL A 375 -18.53 -9.05 -8.10
N TYR A 376 -18.54 -10.00 -9.03
CA TYR A 376 -19.20 -9.84 -10.33
C TYR A 376 -20.72 -9.72 -10.19
N ASP A 377 -21.33 -10.55 -9.35
CA ASP A 377 -22.77 -10.57 -9.15
C ASP A 377 -23.26 -9.30 -8.43
N ALA A 378 -22.48 -8.76 -7.49
CA ALA A 378 -22.76 -7.51 -6.80
C ALA A 378 -22.76 -6.31 -7.75
N ALA A 379 -21.77 -6.23 -8.64
CA ALA A 379 -21.65 -5.18 -9.64
C ALA A 379 -22.52 -5.40 -10.90
N SER A 380 -23.19 -6.55 -11.00
CA SER A 380 -23.93 -7.00 -12.18
C SER A 380 -23.12 -6.98 -13.49
N THR A 381 -21.79 -7.18 -13.38
CA THR A 381 -20.84 -7.20 -14.50
C THR A 381 -19.58 -7.96 -14.13
N THR A 382 -18.93 -8.57 -15.12
CA THR A 382 -17.59 -9.17 -15.00
C THR A 382 -16.47 -8.17 -15.29
N GLU A 383 -16.82 -6.93 -15.64
CA GLU A 383 -15.89 -5.84 -15.91
C GLU A 383 -15.47 -5.08 -14.63
N THR A 384 -15.51 -5.76 -13.49
CA THR A 384 -15.02 -5.24 -12.23
C THR A 384 -13.77 -5.98 -11.78
N GLY A 385 -12.81 -5.24 -11.19
CA GLY A 385 -11.54 -5.79 -10.71
C GLY A 385 -11.61 -6.33 -9.30
N TRP A 386 -10.58 -7.05 -8.91
CA TRP A 386 -10.36 -7.56 -7.58
C TRP A 386 -8.86 -7.74 -7.31
N MET A 387 -8.49 -7.90 -6.04
CA MET A 387 -7.12 -8.19 -5.62
C MET A 387 -7.12 -9.34 -4.61
N LEU A 388 -6.24 -10.33 -4.78
CA LEU A 388 -6.08 -11.44 -3.84
C LEU A 388 -4.97 -11.15 -2.83
N TRP A 389 -5.30 -11.32 -1.56
CA TRP A 389 -4.34 -11.24 -0.46
C TRP A 389 -3.96 -12.64 0.03
N ALA A 390 -2.70 -13.04 -0.20
CA ALA A 390 -2.09 -14.24 0.35
C ALA A 390 -0.80 -13.83 1.09
N PRO A 391 -0.75 -13.87 2.44
CA PRO A 391 0.46 -13.49 3.20
C PRO A 391 1.70 -14.32 2.85
N THR A 392 1.50 -15.56 2.41
CA THR A 392 2.55 -16.48 1.97
C THR A 392 3.07 -16.19 0.57
N ASN A 393 2.34 -15.36 -0.19
CA ASN A 393 2.54 -15.16 -1.63
C ASN A 393 2.54 -16.48 -2.44
N ILE A 394 1.69 -17.42 -2.02
CA ILE A 394 1.31 -18.65 -2.74
C ILE A 394 -0.19 -18.59 -2.93
N TYR A 395 -0.65 -18.72 -4.17
CA TYR A 395 -2.04 -18.51 -4.54
C TYR A 395 -2.75 -19.82 -4.89
N THR A 396 -4.03 -19.89 -4.58
CA THR A 396 -4.91 -21.01 -4.89
C THR A 396 -5.32 -20.93 -6.38
N LYS A 397 -4.40 -21.36 -7.27
CA LYS A 397 -4.52 -21.22 -8.73
C LYS A 397 -5.83 -21.77 -9.29
N ASP A 398 -6.29 -22.92 -8.79
CA ASP A 398 -7.51 -23.58 -9.28
C ASP A 398 -8.80 -22.79 -8.96
N GLY A 399 -8.73 -21.76 -8.11
CA GLY A 399 -9.80 -20.81 -7.87
C GLY A 399 -9.90 -19.70 -8.93
N LEU A 400 -8.90 -19.58 -9.80
CA LEU A 400 -8.85 -18.60 -10.89
C LEU A 400 -9.26 -19.25 -12.21
N LEU A 401 -9.96 -18.50 -13.07
CA LEU A 401 -10.27 -18.98 -14.41
C LEU A 401 -8.99 -19.01 -15.27
N PRO A 402 -8.84 -20.00 -16.15
CA PRO A 402 -7.77 -20.01 -17.13
C PRO A 402 -7.92 -18.83 -18.09
N LYS A 403 -6.77 -18.37 -18.62
CA LYS A 403 -6.69 -17.27 -19.60
C LYS A 403 -7.12 -17.74 -20.97
#